data_e6d5b76ad0e15ca56c8e7dc50a82d19b
#
_entry.id   e6d5b76ad0e15ca56c8e7dc50a82d19b
#
_cell.length_a   1.000
_cell.length_b   1.000
_cell.length_c   1.000
_cell.angle_alpha   90.00
_cell.angle_beta   90.00
_cell.angle_gamma   90.00
#
_symmetry.space_group_name_H-M   'P 1'
#
loop_
_entity.id
_entity.type
_entity.pdbx_description
1 polymer ?
#
loop_
_entity_poly.entity_id
_entity_poly.type
_entity_poly.pdbx_seq_one_letter_code
_entity_poly.pdbx_strand_id
1 'polypeptide(L)'
;IMAVLESKTIPHPAIEALFTIDEETGMTGAMGLKGGLLDGEILLNLDTEEDDEIDIGCAGGIDVTATAEYDEEITPEGSVGYSITVKGLKGGHSGMDIHKGLGNANKIMNRLLFDGFDNFGLQISEIKGGSLRNAIPRESVAKVIIASIYDEAFVFDMQEIVNEIKTEFKTTEPNLEIVFEKLESTPAKVMPTIAQFYFVRAMYTAHNGVYRMSADFDELVETSNNIAKVVLGEGKLVVQCLTRSSVETSKLDLANALRSAFELMG
;
A
#
# COMPACT_ATOMS: atom_id res chain seq x y z
N ILE A 1 22.17 -25.08 -4.15
CA ILE A 1 23.05 -25.14 -5.34
C ILE A 1 24.48 -25.50 -4.92
N MET A 2 25.17 -24.70 -4.11
CA MET A 2 26.58 -24.94 -3.71
C MET A 2 26.80 -26.33 -3.10
N ALA A 3 25.91 -26.80 -2.20
CA ALA A 3 26.00 -28.11 -1.61
C ALA A 3 25.98 -29.26 -2.63
N VAL A 4 25.19 -29.11 -3.71
CA VAL A 4 25.15 -30.09 -4.80
C VAL A 4 26.43 -30.04 -5.63
N LEU A 5 26.90 -28.85 -5.98
CA LEU A 5 28.13 -28.66 -6.76
C LEU A 5 29.40 -29.15 -6.04
N GLU A 6 29.45 -29.04 -4.71
CA GLU A 6 30.57 -29.52 -3.88
C GLU A 6 30.49 -31.01 -3.53
N SER A 7 29.30 -31.60 -3.68
CA SER A 7 29.08 -33.00 -3.29
C SER A 7 29.81 -33.96 -4.21
N LYS A 8 30.40 -35.00 -3.60
CA LYS A 8 30.99 -36.16 -4.31
C LYS A 8 30.09 -37.40 -4.30
N THR A 9 28.96 -37.31 -3.63
CA THR A 9 28.04 -38.43 -3.38
C THR A 9 26.64 -38.24 -3.92
N ILE A 10 26.23 -37.01 -4.20
CA ILE A 10 24.93 -36.72 -4.82
C ILE A 10 25.07 -36.87 -6.34
N PRO A 11 24.39 -37.86 -6.95
CA PRO A 11 24.38 -37.98 -8.41
C PRO A 11 23.55 -36.88 -9.03
N HIS A 12 24.10 -36.23 -10.04
CA HIS A 12 23.39 -35.15 -10.78
C HIS A 12 23.86 -35.12 -12.26
N PRO A 13 23.02 -34.67 -13.20
CA PRO A 13 23.41 -34.38 -14.57
C PRO A 13 24.33 -33.15 -14.62
N ALA A 14 24.67 -32.69 -15.82
CA ALA A 14 25.30 -31.40 -16.00
C ALA A 14 24.41 -30.28 -15.43
N ILE A 15 24.99 -29.36 -14.68
CA ILE A 15 24.31 -28.28 -13.98
C ILE A 15 24.93 -26.94 -14.38
N GLU A 16 24.09 -25.99 -14.69
CA GLU A 16 24.43 -24.57 -14.76
C GLU A 16 23.83 -23.85 -13.55
N ALA A 17 24.67 -23.18 -12.79
CA ALA A 17 24.23 -22.44 -11.58
C ALA A 17 24.06 -20.98 -11.91
N LEU A 18 22.84 -20.48 -11.89
CA LEU A 18 22.51 -19.07 -12.07
C LEU A 18 22.30 -18.39 -10.71
N PHE A 19 23.05 -17.33 -10.47
CA PHE A 19 22.88 -16.45 -9.31
C PHE A 19 22.59 -15.03 -9.83
N THR A 20 21.49 -14.45 -9.38
CA THR A 20 21.13 -13.07 -9.70
C THR A 20 21.35 -12.16 -8.50
N ILE A 21 21.43 -10.86 -8.73
CA ILE A 21 21.57 -9.84 -7.68
C ILE A 21 20.28 -9.04 -7.55
N ASP A 22 20.10 -8.41 -6.38
CA ASP A 22 19.08 -7.40 -6.14
C ASP A 22 17.64 -7.92 -6.30
N GLU A 23 17.37 -9.17 -5.88
CA GLU A 23 16.03 -9.75 -5.96
C GLU A 23 15.04 -8.96 -5.10
N GLU A 24 15.38 -8.67 -3.84
CA GLU A 24 14.53 -8.05 -2.81
C GLU A 24 14.15 -6.59 -3.11
N THR A 25 14.96 -5.86 -3.87
CA THR A 25 14.75 -4.42 -4.08
C THR A 25 14.36 -4.03 -5.50
N GLY A 26 14.55 -4.92 -6.49
CA GLY A 26 14.18 -4.56 -7.86
C GLY A 26 14.45 -5.61 -8.91
N MET A 27 14.97 -6.79 -8.54
CA MET A 27 15.24 -7.91 -9.45
C MET A 27 16.15 -7.51 -10.64
N THR A 28 17.05 -6.54 -10.45
CA THR A 28 17.84 -5.94 -11.54
C THR A 28 18.69 -6.97 -12.26
N GLY A 29 19.20 -7.97 -11.52
CA GLY A 29 19.94 -9.09 -12.10
C GLY A 29 19.09 -9.97 -13.01
N ALA A 30 17.88 -10.33 -12.57
CA ALA A 30 16.95 -11.13 -13.35
C ALA A 30 16.42 -10.37 -14.57
N MET A 31 16.06 -9.09 -14.39
CA MET A 31 15.57 -8.21 -15.48
C MET A 31 16.64 -7.92 -16.52
N GLY A 32 17.91 -7.90 -16.13
CA GLY A 32 19.05 -7.70 -17.03
C GLY A 32 19.53 -8.96 -17.76
N LEU A 33 18.99 -10.14 -17.44
CA LEU A 33 19.39 -11.42 -18.02
C LEU A 33 19.02 -11.46 -19.52
N LYS A 34 20.00 -11.81 -20.35
CA LYS A 34 19.79 -11.95 -21.80
C LYS A 34 19.57 -13.42 -22.15
N GLY A 35 18.64 -13.67 -23.07
CA GLY A 35 18.41 -15.01 -23.60
C GLY A 35 19.67 -15.60 -24.26
N GLY A 36 19.80 -16.94 -24.20
CA GLY A 36 20.94 -17.67 -24.79
C GLY A 36 22.21 -17.67 -23.93
N LEU A 37 22.12 -17.30 -22.66
CA LEU A 37 23.22 -17.38 -21.69
C LEU A 37 23.37 -18.80 -21.13
N LEU A 38 22.28 -19.54 -21.01
CA LEU A 38 22.21 -20.87 -20.44
C LEU A 38 21.82 -21.88 -21.53
N ASP A 39 22.36 -23.07 -21.43
CA ASP A 39 22.06 -24.21 -22.32
C ASP A 39 21.07 -25.21 -21.68
N GLY A 40 20.78 -25.07 -20.40
CA GLY A 40 19.86 -25.94 -19.65
C GLY A 40 18.42 -25.87 -20.16
N GLU A 41 17.79 -27.04 -20.36
CA GLU A 41 16.39 -27.15 -20.79
C GLU A 41 15.38 -27.15 -19.62
N ILE A 42 15.87 -27.43 -18.39
CA ILE A 42 15.07 -27.50 -17.17
C ILE A 42 15.58 -26.48 -16.19
N LEU A 43 14.71 -25.53 -15.79
CA LEU A 43 14.97 -24.55 -14.75
C LEU A 43 14.38 -25.04 -13.41
N LEU A 44 15.23 -25.14 -12.40
CA LEU A 44 14.81 -25.35 -11.01
C LEU A 44 15.08 -24.07 -10.24
N ASN A 45 14.05 -23.32 -9.95
CA ASN A 45 14.15 -22.17 -9.05
C ASN A 45 14.13 -22.66 -7.61
N LEU A 46 15.23 -22.40 -6.88
CA LEU A 46 15.40 -22.83 -5.48
C LEU A 46 15.16 -21.68 -4.50
N ASP A 47 14.68 -20.53 -5.00
CA ASP A 47 14.31 -19.37 -4.21
C ASP A 47 12.84 -19.52 -3.77
N THR A 48 12.60 -20.38 -2.79
CA THR A 48 11.29 -20.65 -2.18
C THR A 48 11.42 -20.66 -0.67
N GLU A 49 10.38 -20.27 0.04
CA GLU A 49 10.37 -20.19 1.51
C GLU A 49 10.10 -21.56 2.16
N GLU A 50 9.31 -22.41 1.50
CA GLU A 50 8.94 -23.74 2.01
C GLU A 50 9.86 -24.82 1.43
N ASP A 51 10.31 -25.74 2.28
CA ASP A 51 11.26 -26.79 1.92
C ASP A 51 10.60 -28.12 1.52
N ASP A 52 9.30 -28.25 1.67
CA ASP A 52 8.49 -29.43 1.38
C ASP A 52 7.46 -29.22 0.25
N GLU A 53 7.47 -28.05 -0.41
CA GLU A 53 6.56 -27.73 -1.51
C GLU A 53 7.31 -27.52 -2.84
N ILE A 54 6.61 -27.76 -3.93
CA ILE A 54 7.06 -27.44 -5.29
C ILE A 54 6.03 -26.51 -5.92
N ASP A 55 6.39 -25.24 -6.10
CA ASP A 55 5.57 -24.26 -6.80
C ASP A 55 5.69 -24.45 -8.31
N ILE A 56 4.53 -24.48 -9.00
CA ILE A 56 4.46 -24.63 -10.45
C ILE A 56 4.13 -23.34 -11.18
N GLY A 57 4.08 -22.22 -10.45
CA GLY A 57 3.79 -20.91 -11.00
C GLY A 57 3.78 -19.83 -9.94
N CYS A 58 3.68 -18.59 -10.37
CA CYS A 58 3.53 -17.44 -9.50
C CYS A 58 2.58 -16.40 -10.12
N ALA A 59 1.97 -15.58 -9.25
CA ALA A 59 1.19 -14.44 -9.70
C ALA A 59 2.10 -13.35 -10.29
N GLY A 60 1.67 -12.78 -11.41
CA GLY A 60 2.32 -11.58 -11.95
C GLY A 60 1.93 -10.35 -11.13
N GLY A 61 2.82 -9.35 -11.10
CA GLY A 61 2.58 -8.06 -10.48
C GLY A 61 2.61 -6.91 -11.49
N ILE A 62 1.90 -5.82 -11.17
CA ILE A 62 2.01 -4.54 -11.88
C ILE A 62 1.95 -3.39 -10.89
N ASP A 63 2.91 -2.50 -10.98
CA ASP A 63 2.95 -1.27 -10.21
C ASP A 63 2.06 -0.20 -10.84
N VAL A 64 1.18 0.38 -10.04
CA VAL A 64 0.43 1.60 -10.40
C VAL A 64 0.94 2.73 -9.52
N THR A 65 1.54 3.75 -10.13
CA THR A 65 2.00 4.95 -9.43
C THR A 65 1.25 6.16 -9.95
N ALA A 66 0.46 6.79 -9.09
CA ALA A 66 -0.14 8.09 -9.35
C ALA A 66 0.74 9.19 -8.76
N THR A 67 1.00 10.22 -9.54
CA THR A 67 1.72 11.42 -9.11
C THR A 67 0.97 12.67 -9.53
N ALA A 68 0.92 13.67 -8.65
CA ALA A 68 0.38 14.98 -8.97
C ALA A 68 1.21 16.08 -8.33
N GLU A 69 1.21 17.26 -8.96
CA GLU A 69 1.73 18.49 -8.39
C GLU A 69 0.57 19.47 -8.19
N TYR A 70 0.62 20.25 -7.13
CA TYR A 70 -0.39 21.25 -6.82
C TYR A 70 0.25 22.48 -6.15
N ASP A 71 -0.34 23.66 -6.39
CA ASP A 71 0.06 24.86 -5.68
C ASP A 71 -0.59 24.85 -4.29
N GLU A 72 0.25 24.87 -3.25
CA GLU A 72 -0.24 24.90 -1.87
C GLU A 72 -0.94 26.22 -1.55
N GLU A 73 -2.02 26.16 -0.77
CA GLU A 73 -2.70 27.31 -0.22
C GLU A 73 -2.14 27.68 1.16
N ILE A 74 -2.16 28.97 1.46
CA ILE A 74 -1.81 29.46 2.81
C ILE A 74 -2.91 29.04 3.78
N THR A 75 -2.50 28.50 4.91
CA THR A 75 -3.43 28.12 5.99
C THR A 75 -4.28 29.32 6.42
N PRO A 76 -5.61 29.18 6.46
CA PRO A 76 -6.51 30.24 6.92
C PRO A 76 -6.20 30.67 8.36
N GLU A 77 -6.32 31.99 8.64
CA GLU A 77 -6.24 32.50 10.01
C GLU A 77 -7.28 31.86 10.92
N GLY A 78 -6.94 31.63 12.18
CA GLY A 78 -7.83 30.97 13.14
C GLY A 78 -7.93 29.46 12.96
N SER A 79 -6.99 28.85 12.24
CA SER A 79 -6.88 27.40 12.15
C SER A 79 -6.06 26.83 13.31
N VAL A 80 -6.34 25.58 13.66
CA VAL A 80 -5.55 24.74 14.59
C VAL A 80 -5.04 23.51 13.87
N GLY A 81 -3.83 23.09 14.19
CA GLY A 81 -3.18 21.94 13.59
C GLY A 81 -3.29 20.68 14.44
N TYR A 82 -3.46 19.54 13.77
CA TYR A 82 -3.43 18.21 14.37
C TYR A 82 -2.52 17.28 13.62
N SER A 83 -1.87 16.36 14.36
CA SER A 83 -1.28 15.16 13.83
C SER A 83 -2.24 13.99 14.07
N ILE A 84 -2.61 13.30 13.00
CA ILE A 84 -3.40 12.06 13.06
C ILE A 84 -2.42 10.93 12.80
N THR A 85 -2.35 9.95 13.71
CA THR A 85 -1.45 8.80 13.57
C THR A 85 -2.26 7.52 13.63
N VAL A 86 -2.16 6.70 12.57
CA VAL A 86 -2.63 5.31 12.53
C VAL A 86 -1.42 4.42 12.68
N LYS A 87 -1.40 3.55 13.69
CA LYS A 87 -0.27 2.67 14.01
C LYS A 87 -0.71 1.39 14.70
N GLY A 88 0.26 0.50 14.98
CA GLY A 88 0.01 -0.75 15.71
C GLY A 88 -0.60 -1.85 14.86
N LEU A 89 -0.69 -1.68 13.55
CA LEU A 89 -1.14 -2.71 12.61
C LEU A 89 -0.06 -3.79 12.42
N LYS A 90 -0.49 -5.02 12.20
CA LYS A 90 0.42 -6.15 11.97
C LYS A 90 1.24 -5.99 10.70
N GLY A 91 0.60 -5.47 9.64
CA GLY A 91 1.17 -5.51 8.32
C GLY A 91 1.31 -6.93 7.80
N GLY A 92 1.99 -7.10 6.67
CA GLY A 92 2.21 -8.40 6.05
C GLY A 92 2.69 -8.25 4.61
N HIS A 93 2.95 -9.38 3.95
CA HIS A 93 3.28 -9.41 2.53
C HIS A 93 2.03 -9.15 1.69
N SER A 94 2.10 -8.23 0.73
CA SER A 94 0.94 -7.80 -0.07
C SER A 94 0.39 -8.87 -1.03
N GLY A 95 1.08 -9.97 -1.21
CA GLY A 95 0.59 -11.14 -1.94
C GLY A 95 0.08 -12.22 -0.99
N MET A 96 0.95 -12.74 -0.12
CA MET A 96 0.67 -13.89 0.74
C MET A 96 -0.31 -13.60 1.88
N ASP A 97 -0.34 -12.37 2.40
CA ASP A 97 -1.18 -12.02 3.54
C ASP A 97 -2.42 -11.20 3.18
N ILE A 98 -2.59 -10.84 1.91
CA ILE A 98 -3.65 -9.90 1.46
C ILE A 98 -5.06 -10.41 1.75
N HIS A 99 -5.26 -11.72 1.80
CA HIS A 99 -6.54 -12.38 2.08
C HIS A 99 -6.88 -12.43 3.58
N LYS A 100 -5.94 -12.14 4.47
CA LYS A 100 -6.11 -12.27 5.94
C LYS A 100 -6.95 -11.18 6.58
N GLY A 101 -7.45 -10.22 5.79
CA GLY A 101 -8.27 -9.11 6.32
C GLY A 101 -7.49 -8.15 7.22
N LEU A 102 -6.18 -8.02 6.99
CA LEU A 102 -5.32 -7.11 7.73
C LEU A 102 -5.63 -5.65 7.37
N GLY A 103 -5.48 -4.77 8.35
CA GLY A 103 -5.68 -3.34 8.18
C GLY A 103 -4.60 -2.71 7.29
N ASN A 104 -5.03 -1.86 6.34
CA ASN A 104 -4.14 -1.01 5.57
C ASN A 104 -4.17 0.41 6.16
N ALA A 105 -3.06 0.86 6.73
CA ALA A 105 -2.98 2.15 7.41
C ALA A 105 -3.36 3.34 6.53
N ASN A 106 -3.06 3.28 5.21
CA ASN A 106 -3.42 4.34 4.26
C ASN A 106 -4.93 4.41 4.01
N LYS A 107 -5.60 3.25 3.94
CA LYS A 107 -7.07 3.20 3.80
C LYS A 107 -7.77 3.65 5.08
N ILE A 108 -7.26 3.26 6.24
CA ILE A 108 -7.81 3.71 7.54
C ILE A 108 -7.61 5.22 7.69
N MET A 109 -6.42 5.74 7.39
CA MET A 109 -6.17 7.19 7.39
C MET A 109 -7.12 7.92 6.45
N ASN A 110 -7.34 7.41 5.24
CA ASN A 110 -8.26 8.08 4.29
C ASN A 110 -9.71 8.12 4.80
N ARG A 111 -10.18 7.13 5.56
CA ARG A 111 -11.52 7.16 6.19
C ARG A 111 -11.63 8.34 7.14
N LEU A 112 -10.59 8.57 7.97
CA LEU A 112 -10.54 9.68 8.92
C LEU A 112 -10.46 11.03 8.19
N LEU A 113 -9.64 11.13 7.14
CA LEU A 113 -9.50 12.35 6.35
C LEU A 113 -10.76 12.69 5.57
N PHE A 114 -11.45 11.69 5.03
CA PHE A 114 -12.71 11.86 4.31
C PHE A 114 -13.80 12.41 5.23
N ASP A 115 -13.97 11.80 6.39
CA ASP A 115 -14.97 12.22 7.36
C ASP A 115 -14.65 13.60 7.95
N GLY A 116 -13.40 13.83 8.33
CA GLY A 116 -12.92 15.13 8.81
C GLY A 116 -13.10 16.25 7.77
N PHE A 117 -12.90 15.93 6.48
CA PHE A 117 -13.16 16.89 5.39
C PHE A 117 -14.65 17.22 5.25
N ASP A 118 -15.50 16.21 5.18
CA ASP A 118 -16.93 16.41 4.92
C ASP A 118 -17.65 17.08 6.13
N ASN A 119 -17.24 16.82 7.37
CA ASN A 119 -17.90 17.33 8.57
C ASN A 119 -17.26 18.59 9.17
N PHE A 120 -15.95 18.77 9.03
CA PHE A 120 -15.21 19.86 9.70
C PHE A 120 -14.44 20.76 8.73
N GLY A 121 -14.49 20.48 7.42
CA GLY A 121 -13.66 21.20 6.46
C GLY A 121 -12.17 21.02 6.72
N LEU A 122 -11.76 19.86 7.28
CA LEU A 122 -10.37 19.52 7.51
C LEU A 122 -9.55 19.67 6.22
N GLN A 123 -8.39 20.34 6.33
CA GLN A 123 -7.44 20.45 5.22
C GLN A 123 -6.13 19.74 5.53
N ILE A 124 -5.58 19.07 4.54
CA ILE A 124 -4.37 18.26 4.65
C ILE A 124 -3.14 19.12 4.32
N SER A 125 -2.14 19.07 5.20
CA SER A 125 -0.81 19.65 4.95
C SER A 125 0.20 18.59 4.54
N GLU A 126 0.20 17.43 5.19
CA GLU A 126 1.17 16.37 4.95
C GLU A 126 0.54 15.00 5.19
N ILE A 127 0.91 13.99 4.39
CA ILE A 127 0.65 12.58 4.66
C ILE A 127 1.94 11.79 4.40
N LYS A 128 2.27 10.89 5.31
CA LYS A 128 3.32 9.88 5.17
C LYS A 128 2.78 8.53 5.63
N GLY A 129 2.52 7.64 4.69
CA GLY A 129 1.99 6.32 5.00
C GLY A 129 2.60 5.22 4.14
N GLY A 130 3.03 4.14 4.79
CA GLY A 130 3.67 3.02 4.16
C GLY A 130 5.08 3.30 3.62
N SER A 131 5.75 2.26 3.14
CA SER A 131 7.13 2.35 2.65
C SER A 131 7.40 1.43 1.47
N LEU A 132 7.25 0.12 1.63
CA LEU A 132 7.55 -0.89 0.63
C LEU A 132 6.32 -1.27 -0.19
N ARG A 133 6.47 -1.44 -1.50
CA ARG A 133 5.36 -1.80 -2.40
C ARG A 133 4.75 -3.17 -2.10
N ASN A 134 5.58 -4.13 -1.73
CA ASN A 134 5.18 -5.49 -1.41
C ASN A 134 4.71 -5.69 0.04
N ALA A 135 4.61 -4.63 0.84
CA ALA A 135 4.14 -4.70 2.22
C ALA A 135 2.79 -4.00 2.40
N ILE A 136 1.91 -4.60 3.20
CA ILE A 136 0.68 -3.95 3.69
C ILE A 136 1.13 -2.89 4.70
N PRO A 137 0.77 -1.60 4.51
CA PRO A 137 1.27 -0.52 5.35
C PRO A 137 0.75 -0.62 6.78
N ARG A 138 1.68 -0.56 7.74
CA ARG A 138 1.43 -0.70 9.18
C ARG A 138 1.14 0.63 9.86
N GLU A 139 1.58 1.73 9.25
CA GLU A 139 1.52 3.07 9.82
C GLU A 139 1.22 4.11 8.74
N SER A 140 0.47 5.13 9.14
CA SER A 140 0.23 6.33 8.36
C SER A 140 0.09 7.53 9.29
N VAL A 141 0.72 8.64 8.96
CA VAL A 141 0.66 9.89 9.71
C VAL A 141 0.20 11.00 8.79
N ALA A 142 -0.76 11.80 9.24
CA ALA A 142 -1.19 13.00 8.53
C ALA A 142 -1.09 14.23 9.43
N LYS A 143 -0.63 15.35 8.88
CA LYS A 143 -0.77 16.67 9.49
C LYS A 143 -1.90 17.39 8.80
N VAL A 144 -2.83 17.86 9.61
CA VAL A 144 -4.07 18.48 9.14
C VAL A 144 -4.35 19.77 9.90
N ILE A 145 -5.22 20.58 9.33
CA ILE A 145 -5.79 21.75 10.03
C ILE A 145 -7.31 21.67 10.01
N ILE A 146 -7.91 22.31 11.00
CA ILE A 146 -9.34 22.61 11.08
C ILE A 146 -9.51 24.06 11.54
N ALA A 147 -10.68 24.66 11.32
CA ALA A 147 -11.01 25.95 11.95
C ALA A 147 -11.12 25.79 13.47
N SER A 148 -10.53 26.72 14.22
CA SER A 148 -10.48 26.66 15.69
C SER A 148 -11.84 26.60 16.38
N ILE A 149 -12.89 27.05 15.70
CA ILE A 149 -14.27 26.96 16.19
C ILE A 149 -14.72 25.50 16.39
N TYR A 150 -14.11 24.56 15.69
CA TYR A 150 -14.41 23.12 15.78
C TYR A 150 -13.43 22.34 16.67
N ASP A 151 -12.47 23.01 17.31
CA ASP A 151 -11.36 22.39 18.04
C ASP A 151 -11.83 21.33 19.09
N GLU A 152 -12.82 21.67 19.89
CA GLU A 152 -13.37 20.75 20.91
C GLU A 152 -14.24 19.65 20.31
N ALA A 153 -15.08 19.99 19.32
CA ALA A 153 -15.98 19.05 18.68
C ALA A 153 -15.23 18.02 17.82
N PHE A 154 -14.20 18.45 17.10
CA PHE A 154 -13.45 17.61 16.18
C PHE A 154 -12.89 16.34 16.83
N VAL A 155 -12.17 16.46 17.94
CA VAL A 155 -11.57 15.29 18.61
C VAL A 155 -12.64 14.37 19.17
N PHE A 156 -13.73 14.96 19.71
CA PHE A 156 -14.84 14.20 20.27
C PHE A 156 -15.58 13.38 19.20
N ASP A 157 -15.97 14.01 18.09
CA ASP A 157 -16.74 13.34 17.04
C ASP A 157 -15.86 12.34 16.27
N MET A 158 -14.60 12.67 16.01
CA MET A 158 -13.66 11.73 15.38
C MET A 158 -13.40 10.50 16.26
N GLN A 159 -13.59 10.58 17.57
CA GLN A 159 -13.44 9.42 18.45
C GLN A 159 -14.52 8.35 18.21
N GLU A 160 -15.71 8.73 17.74
CA GLU A 160 -16.75 7.77 17.37
C GLU A 160 -16.29 6.89 16.20
N ILE A 161 -15.79 7.51 15.13
CA ILE A 161 -15.23 6.80 13.97
C ILE A 161 -14.03 5.92 14.37
N VAL A 162 -13.16 6.42 15.24
CA VAL A 162 -12.05 5.62 15.78
C VAL A 162 -12.56 4.35 16.44
N ASN A 163 -13.59 4.46 17.25
CA ASN A 163 -14.18 3.32 17.98
C ASN A 163 -14.85 2.32 17.02
N GLU A 164 -15.51 2.82 15.96
CA GLU A 164 -16.08 1.99 14.91
C GLU A 164 -14.99 1.21 14.15
N ILE A 165 -13.93 1.90 13.71
CA ILE A 165 -12.79 1.29 13.02
C ILE A 165 -12.09 0.25 13.91
N LYS A 166 -11.85 0.57 15.19
CA LYS A 166 -11.28 -0.39 16.14
C LYS A 166 -12.17 -1.61 16.36
N THR A 167 -13.48 -1.42 16.38
CA THR A 167 -14.44 -2.52 16.51
C THR A 167 -14.45 -3.42 15.28
N GLU A 168 -14.38 -2.83 14.08
CA GLU A 168 -14.28 -3.54 12.80
C GLU A 168 -13.02 -4.42 12.76
N PHE A 169 -11.88 -3.87 13.14
CA PHE A 169 -10.58 -4.55 13.07
C PHE A 169 -10.18 -5.30 14.36
N LYS A 170 -11.03 -5.40 15.38
CA LYS A 170 -10.67 -5.95 16.69
C LYS A 170 -10.04 -7.35 16.65
N THR A 171 -10.41 -8.18 15.68
CA THR A 171 -9.93 -9.56 15.55
C THR A 171 -8.62 -9.63 14.80
N THR A 172 -8.52 -8.91 13.68
CA THR A 172 -7.34 -8.94 12.82
C THR A 172 -6.23 -8.02 13.33
N GLU A 173 -6.59 -6.87 13.92
CA GLU A 173 -5.67 -5.82 14.36
C GLU A 173 -5.92 -5.40 15.84
N PRO A 174 -5.72 -6.30 16.82
CA PRO A 174 -6.04 -6.02 18.22
C PRO A 174 -5.19 -4.88 18.82
N ASN A 175 -4.06 -4.53 18.20
CA ASN A 175 -3.16 -3.48 18.65
C ASN A 175 -3.32 -2.17 17.86
N LEU A 176 -4.37 -2.05 17.02
CA LEU A 176 -4.63 -0.82 16.26
C LEU A 176 -4.80 0.37 17.20
N GLU A 177 -3.97 1.37 17.01
CA GLU A 177 -4.06 2.67 17.67
C GLU A 177 -4.29 3.78 16.64
N ILE A 178 -5.23 4.67 16.93
CA ILE A 178 -5.48 5.90 16.19
C ILE A 178 -5.43 7.05 17.19
N VAL A 179 -4.50 7.98 16.96
CA VAL A 179 -4.20 9.06 17.91
C VAL A 179 -4.32 10.40 17.20
N PHE A 180 -4.96 11.36 17.88
CA PHE A 180 -5.04 12.76 17.48
C PHE A 180 -4.23 13.59 18.48
N GLU A 181 -3.19 14.25 17.99
CA GLU A 181 -2.34 15.12 18.81
C GLU A 181 -2.39 16.55 18.24
N LYS A 182 -2.75 17.50 19.09
CA LYS A 182 -2.72 18.91 18.72
C LYS A 182 -1.27 19.36 18.52
N LEU A 183 -0.99 19.99 17.41
CA LEU A 183 0.35 20.47 17.10
C LEU A 183 0.66 21.76 17.86
N GLU A 184 1.88 21.94 18.29
CA GLU A 184 2.35 23.19 18.91
C GLU A 184 2.31 24.38 17.94
N SER A 185 2.53 24.11 16.65
CA SER A 185 2.44 25.09 15.58
C SER A 185 1.57 24.58 14.44
N THR A 186 0.62 25.40 14.01
CA THR A 186 -0.23 25.09 12.86
C THR A 186 0.61 25.09 11.58
N PRO A 187 0.49 24.09 10.69
CA PRO A 187 1.13 24.09 9.39
C PRO A 187 0.83 25.36 8.60
N ALA A 188 1.85 25.94 7.97
CA ALA A 188 1.70 27.21 7.25
C ALA A 188 0.97 27.07 5.92
N LYS A 189 0.96 25.87 5.35
CA LYS A 189 0.39 25.58 4.04
C LYS A 189 -0.37 24.26 4.03
N VAL A 190 -1.34 24.18 3.15
CA VAL A 190 -2.23 23.02 2.98
C VAL A 190 -2.49 22.73 1.50
N MET A 191 -2.96 21.54 1.22
CA MET A 191 -3.49 21.16 -0.10
C MET A 191 -4.75 21.98 -0.40
N PRO A 192 -4.93 22.49 -1.65
CA PRO A 192 -6.15 23.19 -2.04
C PRO A 192 -7.40 22.34 -1.82
N THR A 193 -8.45 22.95 -1.33
CA THR A 193 -9.70 22.26 -0.98
C THR A 193 -10.24 21.42 -2.13
N ILE A 194 -10.19 21.93 -3.36
CA ILE A 194 -10.70 21.20 -4.53
C ILE A 194 -9.82 19.98 -4.88
N ALA A 195 -8.50 20.12 -4.78
CA ALA A 195 -7.58 19.01 -5.01
C ALA A 195 -7.76 17.93 -3.93
N GLN A 196 -7.90 18.33 -2.67
CA GLN A 196 -8.19 17.43 -1.56
C GLN A 196 -9.53 16.69 -1.74
N PHE A 197 -10.58 17.39 -2.18
CA PHE A 197 -11.89 16.80 -2.45
C PHE A 197 -11.76 15.59 -3.39
N TYR A 198 -11.04 15.75 -4.49
CA TYR A 198 -10.81 14.65 -5.44
C TYR A 198 -9.87 13.59 -4.88
N PHE A 199 -8.80 13.98 -4.19
CA PHE A 199 -7.83 13.06 -3.61
C PHE A 199 -8.47 12.06 -2.63
N VAL A 200 -9.19 12.55 -1.62
CA VAL A 200 -9.79 11.66 -0.61
C VAL A 200 -10.83 10.72 -1.22
N ARG A 201 -11.52 11.14 -2.28
CA ARG A 201 -12.49 10.32 -3.01
C ARG A 201 -11.83 9.30 -3.93
N ALA A 202 -10.77 9.68 -4.62
CA ALA A 202 -9.98 8.73 -5.42
C ALA A 202 -9.37 7.65 -4.52
N MET A 203 -8.79 8.03 -3.39
CA MET A 203 -8.28 7.09 -2.38
C MET A 203 -9.37 6.19 -1.79
N TYR A 204 -10.61 6.70 -1.66
CA TYR A 204 -11.75 5.92 -1.19
C TYR A 204 -12.17 4.88 -2.24
N THR A 205 -12.23 5.29 -3.51
CA THR A 205 -12.62 4.47 -4.66
C THR A 205 -11.57 3.44 -5.04
N ALA A 206 -10.28 3.79 -4.89
CA ALA A 206 -9.18 2.88 -5.20
C ALA A 206 -9.28 1.59 -4.38
N HIS A 207 -9.42 0.46 -5.08
CA HIS A 207 -9.54 -0.84 -4.45
C HIS A 207 -8.29 -1.20 -3.65
N ASN A 208 -8.49 -1.83 -2.49
CA ASN A 208 -7.42 -2.39 -1.67
C ASN A 208 -7.86 -3.74 -1.09
N GLY A 209 -7.00 -4.73 -1.10
CA GLY A 209 -7.33 -6.08 -0.66
C GLY A 209 -7.60 -7.03 -1.80
N VAL A 210 -8.30 -8.11 -1.51
CA VAL A 210 -8.71 -9.11 -2.50
C VAL A 210 -9.77 -8.51 -3.43
N TYR A 211 -9.49 -8.52 -4.73
CA TYR A 211 -10.43 -8.10 -5.76
C TYR A 211 -11.24 -9.29 -6.28
N ARG A 212 -10.57 -10.43 -6.47
CA ARG A 212 -11.20 -11.64 -6.97
C ARG A 212 -10.50 -12.89 -6.41
N MET A 213 -11.29 -13.87 -6.01
CA MET A 213 -10.82 -15.22 -5.70
C MET A 213 -10.76 -16.07 -6.96
N SER A 214 -9.87 -17.05 -7.00
CA SER A 214 -9.81 -18.00 -8.10
C SER A 214 -11.12 -18.80 -8.21
N ALA A 215 -11.56 -19.02 -9.44
CA ALA A 215 -12.68 -19.90 -9.72
C ALA A 215 -12.25 -21.38 -9.89
N ASP A 216 -10.95 -21.60 -10.09
CA ASP A 216 -10.37 -22.90 -10.40
C ASP A 216 -9.73 -23.57 -9.19
N PHE A 217 -9.31 -22.77 -8.19
CA PHE A 217 -8.64 -23.24 -6.99
C PHE A 217 -9.26 -22.62 -5.75
N ASP A 218 -9.66 -23.47 -4.82
CA ASP A 218 -10.21 -23.05 -3.53
C ASP A 218 -9.15 -22.26 -2.74
N GLU A 219 -9.62 -21.25 -2.00
CA GLU A 219 -8.81 -20.39 -1.13
C GLU A 219 -7.70 -19.57 -1.82
N LEU A 220 -7.49 -19.72 -3.12
CA LEU A 220 -6.48 -18.97 -3.86
C LEU A 220 -7.01 -17.58 -4.26
N VAL A 221 -6.25 -16.55 -3.92
CA VAL A 221 -6.48 -15.18 -4.42
C VAL A 221 -6.05 -15.11 -5.88
N GLU A 222 -6.99 -14.85 -6.79
CA GLU A 222 -6.69 -14.62 -8.20
C GLU A 222 -6.10 -13.23 -8.41
N THR A 223 -6.80 -12.21 -7.90
CA THR A 223 -6.45 -10.80 -8.14
C THR A 223 -6.59 -9.98 -6.87
N SER A 224 -5.60 -9.14 -6.58
CA SER A 224 -5.59 -8.27 -5.41
C SER A 224 -4.84 -6.98 -5.69
N ASN A 225 -5.03 -5.98 -4.84
CA ASN A 225 -4.27 -4.74 -4.84
C ASN A 225 -3.90 -4.31 -3.43
N ASN A 226 -2.73 -3.73 -3.28
CA ASN A 226 -2.25 -3.09 -2.05
C ASN A 226 -1.91 -1.62 -2.32
N ILE A 227 -2.59 -0.70 -1.63
CA ILE A 227 -2.20 0.71 -1.59
C ILE A 227 -1.04 0.84 -0.62
N ALA A 228 0.17 0.68 -1.14
CA ALA A 228 1.38 0.45 -0.36
C ALA A 228 1.95 1.72 0.25
N LYS A 229 1.91 2.84 -0.48
CA LYS A 229 2.53 4.09 -0.04
C LYS A 229 1.69 5.28 -0.46
N VAL A 230 1.55 6.24 0.46
CA VAL A 230 0.96 7.56 0.21
C VAL A 230 1.89 8.61 0.80
N VAL A 231 2.33 9.53 -0.04
CA VAL A 231 3.11 10.71 0.38
C VAL A 231 2.46 11.93 -0.23
N LEU A 232 2.10 12.88 0.62
CA LEU A 232 1.53 14.16 0.24
C LEU A 232 2.20 15.26 1.07
N GLY A 233 2.55 16.37 0.44
CA GLY A 233 3.13 17.55 1.07
C GLY A 233 4.07 18.29 0.11
N GLU A 234 4.38 19.52 0.44
CA GLU A 234 5.28 20.38 -0.35
C GLU A 234 4.87 20.47 -1.82
N GLY A 235 3.55 20.56 -2.08
CA GLY A 235 3.00 20.68 -3.43
C GLY A 235 3.05 19.40 -4.26
N LYS A 236 3.31 18.25 -3.66
CA LYS A 236 3.45 16.94 -4.35
C LYS A 236 2.58 15.87 -3.72
N LEU A 237 2.06 15.00 -4.57
CA LEU A 237 1.34 13.78 -4.19
C LEU A 237 1.95 12.59 -4.91
N VAL A 238 2.16 11.51 -4.17
CA VAL A 238 2.55 10.20 -4.71
C VAL A 238 1.71 9.13 -4.03
N VAL A 239 1.02 8.31 -4.83
CA VAL A 239 0.35 7.10 -4.38
C VAL A 239 0.94 5.91 -5.14
N GLN A 240 1.39 4.89 -4.41
CA GLN A 240 1.95 3.68 -4.99
C GLN A 240 1.11 2.47 -4.62
N CYS A 241 0.65 1.75 -5.64
CA CYS A 241 -0.10 0.52 -5.51
C CYS A 241 0.67 -0.64 -6.17
N LEU A 242 0.50 -1.84 -5.63
CA LEU A 242 0.94 -3.07 -6.26
C LEU A 242 -0.27 -3.97 -6.47
N THR A 243 -0.62 -4.19 -7.73
CA THR A 243 -1.66 -5.13 -8.15
C THR A 243 -1.02 -6.46 -8.52
N ARG A 244 -1.58 -7.56 -8.03
CA ARG A 244 -1.14 -8.92 -8.31
C ARG A 244 -2.28 -9.74 -8.88
N SER A 245 -1.98 -10.64 -9.83
CA SER A 245 -2.95 -11.60 -10.33
C SER A 245 -2.27 -12.79 -11.01
N SER A 246 -2.88 -13.96 -10.90
CA SER A 246 -2.55 -15.14 -11.71
C SER A 246 -3.13 -15.08 -13.12
N VAL A 247 -4.04 -14.11 -13.39
CA VAL A 247 -4.70 -13.90 -14.68
C VAL A 247 -4.32 -12.53 -15.25
N GLU A 248 -3.61 -12.52 -16.38
CA GLU A 248 -3.06 -11.30 -16.98
C GLU A 248 -4.13 -10.24 -17.27
N THR A 249 -5.25 -10.64 -17.86
CA THR A 249 -6.34 -9.71 -18.21
C THR A 249 -7.02 -9.13 -16.96
N SER A 250 -7.17 -9.89 -15.90
CA SER A 250 -7.74 -9.43 -14.62
C SER A 250 -6.78 -8.47 -13.91
N LYS A 251 -5.46 -8.73 -13.99
CA LYS A 251 -4.43 -7.81 -13.49
C LYS A 251 -4.52 -6.43 -14.15
N LEU A 252 -4.60 -6.43 -15.48
CA LEU A 252 -4.69 -5.20 -16.27
C LEU A 252 -6.02 -4.47 -16.04
N ASP A 253 -7.13 -5.19 -15.87
CA ASP A 253 -8.43 -4.58 -15.59
C ASP A 253 -8.41 -3.81 -14.26
N LEU A 254 -7.92 -4.44 -13.20
CA LEU A 254 -7.80 -3.77 -11.90
C LEU A 254 -6.81 -2.60 -11.95
N ALA A 255 -5.66 -2.77 -12.62
CA ALA A 255 -4.70 -1.68 -12.80
C ALA A 255 -5.30 -0.48 -13.55
N ASN A 256 -6.10 -0.73 -14.59
CA ASN A 256 -6.82 0.32 -15.31
C ASN A 256 -7.92 0.98 -14.47
N ALA A 257 -8.62 0.23 -13.62
CA ALA A 257 -9.59 0.80 -12.69
C ALA A 257 -8.92 1.76 -11.69
N LEU A 258 -7.78 1.37 -11.12
CA LEU A 258 -6.97 2.22 -10.24
C LEU A 258 -6.46 3.46 -10.96
N ARG A 259 -5.90 3.28 -12.15
CA ARG A 259 -5.44 4.38 -13.00
C ARG A 259 -6.56 5.38 -13.26
N SER A 260 -7.73 4.89 -13.69
CA SER A 260 -8.89 5.72 -13.96
C SER A 260 -9.36 6.49 -12.72
N ALA A 261 -9.37 5.85 -11.53
CA ALA A 261 -9.74 6.51 -10.29
C ALA A 261 -8.81 7.70 -9.97
N PHE A 262 -7.50 7.55 -10.20
CA PHE A 262 -6.54 8.63 -9.97
C PHE A 262 -6.54 9.68 -11.09
N GLU A 263 -6.77 9.30 -12.34
CA GLU A 263 -6.90 10.26 -13.47
C GLU A 263 -8.13 11.18 -13.33
N LEU A 264 -9.20 10.75 -12.61
CA LEU A 264 -10.34 11.62 -12.28
C LEU A 264 -10.01 12.73 -11.29
N MET A 265 -8.83 12.71 -10.68
CA MET A 265 -8.36 13.81 -9.81
C MET A 265 -7.92 15.06 -10.58
N GLY A 266 -7.62 14.95 -11.87
CA GLY A 266 -7.10 15.98 -12.76
C GLY A 266 -5.72 15.67 -13.29
#